data_d891c7af4ee73d8b1400942c5ff025cd
#
_entry.id   d891c7af4ee73d8b1400942c5ff025cd
#
_cell.length_a   1.000
_cell.length_b   1.000
_cell.length_c   1.000
_cell.angle_alpha   90.00
_cell.angle_beta   90.00
_cell.angle_gamma   90.00
#
_symmetry.space_group_name_H-M   'P 1'
#
loop_
_entity.id
_entity.type
_entity.pdbx_description
1 polymer ?
#
loop_
_entity_poly.entity_id
_entity_poly.type
_entity_poly.pdbx_seq_one_letter_code
_entity_poly.pdbx_strand_id
1 'polypeptide(L)'
;SLMFASIYLGMQYRVLEESRAVLSKKTLGATFGAIVAADTKVSGVGHIIDGIGDMASRVEISRRVLYKTCEEVIEGKDDDWPLELRFPYIGLAKTFISDNVLHMTRHAMAMVGGSSFRKGAIFERLYRDSAASMFQPLNGDQSRTYIGEYLLQPEELND
;
A
#
# COMPACT_ATOMS: atom_id res chain seq x y z
N SER A 1 -6.79 2.22 -14.79
CA SER A 1 -6.68 1.60 -13.45
C SER A 1 -5.27 1.13 -13.13
N LEU A 2 -4.63 0.30 -13.98
CA LEU A 2 -3.27 -0.24 -13.76
C LEU A 2 -2.17 0.84 -13.72
N MET A 3 -2.31 1.92 -14.50
CA MET A 3 -1.40 3.06 -14.44
C MET A 3 -1.37 3.71 -13.05
N PHE A 4 -2.51 3.89 -12.40
CA PHE A 4 -2.56 4.36 -11.01
C PHE A 4 -1.95 3.36 -10.04
N ALA A 5 -2.17 2.06 -10.24
CA ALA A 5 -1.55 1.02 -9.44
C ALA A 5 -0.01 1.07 -9.50
N SER A 6 0.55 1.35 -10.69
CA SER A 6 2.01 1.51 -10.87
C SER A 6 2.55 2.71 -10.09
N ILE A 7 1.82 3.84 -10.09
CA ILE A 7 2.20 5.03 -9.31
C ILE A 7 2.21 4.70 -7.82
N TYR A 8 1.16 4.03 -7.30
CA TYR A 8 1.09 3.65 -5.90
C TYR A 8 2.13 2.61 -5.50
N LEU A 9 2.49 1.68 -6.40
CA LEU A 9 3.61 0.78 -6.16
C LEU A 9 4.93 1.55 -6.05
N GLY A 10 5.17 2.53 -6.92
CA GLY A 10 6.33 3.43 -6.83
C GLY A 10 6.36 4.20 -5.50
N MET A 11 5.21 4.65 -5.01
CA MET A 11 5.10 5.29 -3.70
C MET A 11 5.40 4.33 -2.54
N GLN A 12 5.00 3.05 -2.62
CA GLN A 12 5.37 2.04 -1.61
C GLN A 12 6.89 1.86 -1.52
N TYR A 13 7.59 1.77 -2.66
CA TYR A 13 9.05 1.74 -2.68
C TYR A 13 9.64 2.97 -2.00
N ARG A 14 9.11 4.15 -2.31
CA ARG A 14 9.59 5.40 -1.70
C ARG A 14 9.37 5.44 -0.20
N VAL A 15 8.22 5.00 0.30
CA VAL A 15 7.94 4.91 1.74
C VAL A 15 8.95 3.98 2.42
N LEU A 16 9.21 2.81 1.85
CA LEU A 16 10.17 1.84 2.39
C LEU A 16 11.60 2.41 2.43
N GLU A 17 12.07 3.02 1.34
CA GLU A 17 13.40 3.60 1.25
C GLU A 17 13.61 4.73 2.26
N GLU A 18 12.67 5.67 2.34
CA GLU A 18 12.74 6.78 3.29
C GLU A 18 12.68 6.30 4.74
N SER A 19 11.86 5.30 5.04
CA SER A 19 11.79 4.69 6.37
C SER A 19 13.14 4.08 6.76
N ARG A 20 13.74 3.30 5.87
CA ARG A 20 15.07 2.72 6.09
C ARG A 20 16.13 3.81 6.29
N ALA A 21 16.14 4.84 5.44
CA ALA A 21 17.12 5.91 5.50
C ALA A 21 17.06 6.72 6.82
N VAL A 22 15.84 6.99 7.32
CA VAL A 22 15.65 7.74 8.57
C VAL A 22 15.91 6.84 9.79
N LEU A 23 15.32 5.65 9.83
CA LEU A 23 15.36 4.78 11.01
C LEU A 23 16.75 4.17 11.25
N SER A 24 17.55 3.94 10.19
CA SER A 24 18.92 3.44 10.34
C SER A 24 19.87 4.45 10.99
N LYS A 25 19.55 5.74 10.91
CA LYS A 25 20.39 6.83 11.46
C LYS A 25 19.88 7.35 12.81
N LYS A 26 18.64 7.04 13.18
CA LYS A 26 17.98 7.57 14.36
C LYS A 26 18.42 6.83 15.63
N THR A 27 18.75 7.57 16.68
CA THR A 27 18.94 7.07 18.04
C THR A 27 17.70 7.32 18.89
N LEU A 28 17.48 6.50 19.91
CA LEU A 28 16.42 6.73 20.89
C LEU A 28 16.70 8.02 21.66
N GLY A 29 15.72 8.93 21.67
CA GLY A 29 15.83 10.16 22.47
C GLY A 29 15.71 9.89 23.97
N ALA A 30 16.10 10.90 24.76
CA ALA A 30 16.17 10.81 26.23
C ALA A 30 14.87 10.35 26.93
N THR A 31 13.70 10.56 26.34
CA THR A 31 12.41 10.13 26.91
C THR A 31 12.22 8.61 26.86
N PHE A 32 12.77 7.95 25.84
CA PHE A 32 12.81 6.49 25.74
C PHE A 32 14.05 5.89 26.41
N GLY A 33 15.11 6.68 26.56
CA GLY A 33 16.39 6.29 27.16
C GLY A 33 16.31 5.95 28.65
N ALA A 34 15.21 6.29 29.33
CA ALA A 34 14.96 5.82 30.70
C ALA A 34 14.65 4.32 30.79
N ILE A 35 14.26 3.69 29.67
CA ILE A 35 13.90 2.28 29.58
C ILE A 35 14.95 1.47 28.80
N VAL A 36 15.68 2.12 27.89
CA VAL A 36 16.70 1.50 27.02
C VAL A 36 17.93 2.42 27.00
N ALA A 37 19.13 1.86 26.88
CA ALA A 37 20.35 2.64 26.85
C ALA A 37 20.28 3.77 25.80
N ALA A 38 20.66 4.99 26.17
CA ALA A 38 20.51 6.20 25.37
C ALA A 38 21.19 6.16 23.98
N ASP A 39 22.14 5.26 23.79
CA ASP A 39 22.88 5.06 22.54
C ASP A 39 22.26 3.98 21.63
N THR A 40 21.13 3.39 22.01
CA THR A 40 20.50 2.33 21.21
C THR A 40 19.98 2.91 19.91
N LYS A 41 20.46 2.38 18.79
CA LYS A 41 19.92 2.72 17.47
C LYS A 41 18.47 2.24 17.38
N VAL A 42 17.59 3.10 16.90
CA VAL A 42 16.17 2.76 16.69
C VAL A 42 16.01 1.54 15.78
N SER A 43 16.91 1.35 14.82
CA SER A 43 16.93 0.19 13.92
C SER A 43 17.16 -1.16 14.61
N GLY A 44 17.62 -1.18 15.88
CA GLY A 44 17.78 -2.40 16.69
C GLY A 44 16.53 -2.76 17.50
N VAL A 45 15.48 -1.95 17.46
CA VAL A 45 14.26 -2.15 18.24
C VAL A 45 13.30 -3.09 17.50
N GLY A 46 12.84 -4.15 18.16
CA GLY A 46 12.08 -5.24 17.54
C GLY A 46 10.88 -4.79 16.70
N HIS A 47 10.05 -3.86 17.20
CA HIS A 47 8.90 -3.36 16.44
C HIS A 47 9.28 -2.54 15.19
N ILE A 48 10.47 -1.94 15.15
CA ILE A 48 10.98 -1.25 13.98
C ILE A 48 11.45 -2.26 12.92
N ILE A 49 12.13 -3.32 13.36
CA ILE A 49 12.57 -4.41 12.48
C ILE A 49 11.34 -5.07 11.84
N ASP A 50 10.35 -5.42 12.66
CA ASP A 50 9.09 -6.00 12.20
C ASP A 50 8.35 -5.07 11.22
N GLY A 51 8.25 -3.79 11.54
CA GLY A 51 7.60 -2.80 10.69
C GLY A 51 8.27 -2.63 9.32
N ILE A 52 9.59 -2.65 9.25
CA ILE A 52 10.32 -2.64 7.97
C ILE A 52 10.09 -3.94 7.20
N GLY A 53 10.05 -5.08 7.89
CA GLY A 53 9.72 -6.38 7.31
C GLY A 53 8.31 -6.43 6.72
N ASP A 54 7.30 -5.92 7.45
CA ASP A 54 5.92 -5.78 6.95
C ASP A 54 5.86 -4.91 5.69
N MET A 55 6.51 -3.76 5.70
CA MET A 55 6.57 -2.88 4.53
C MET A 55 7.19 -3.57 3.32
N ALA A 56 8.31 -4.26 3.48
CA ALA A 56 8.99 -4.97 2.40
C ALA A 56 8.10 -6.09 1.83
N SER A 57 7.40 -6.81 2.70
CA SER A 57 6.45 -7.86 2.31
C SER A 57 5.28 -7.30 1.50
N ARG A 58 4.72 -6.17 1.91
CA ARG A 58 3.63 -5.48 1.19
C ARG A 58 4.06 -5.00 -0.19
N VAL A 59 5.26 -4.44 -0.31
CA VAL A 59 5.84 -4.05 -1.61
C VAL A 59 5.92 -5.24 -2.53
N GLU A 60 6.47 -6.37 -2.05
CA GLU A 60 6.64 -7.57 -2.87
C GLU A 60 5.30 -8.19 -3.31
N ILE A 61 4.32 -8.25 -2.42
CA ILE A 61 2.98 -8.74 -2.76
C ILE A 61 2.31 -7.79 -3.77
N SER A 62 2.37 -6.48 -3.55
CA SER A 62 1.81 -5.47 -4.46
C SER A 62 2.43 -5.55 -5.84
N ARG A 63 3.76 -5.76 -5.92
CA ARG A 63 4.47 -5.95 -7.19
C ARG A 63 3.97 -7.18 -7.94
N ARG A 64 3.81 -8.31 -7.24
CA ARG A 64 3.30 -9.55 -7.84
C ARG A 64 1.87 -9.39 -8.33
N VAL A 65 1.00 -8.77 -7.54
CA VAL A 65 -0.40 -8.49 -7.93
C VAL A 65 -0.44 -7.63 -9.19
N LEU A 66 0.33 -6.54 -9.23
CA LEU A 66 0.35 -5.66 -10.39
C LEU A 66 0.83 -6.39 -11.65
N TYR A 67 1.98 -7.06 -11.55
CA TYR A 67 2.59 -7.70 -12.72
C TYR A 67 1.72 -8.85 -13.23
N LYS A 68 1.18 -9.66 -12.32
CA LYS A 68 0.28 -10.75 -12.72
C LYS A 68 -0.97 -10.24 -13.43
N THR A 69 -1.61 -9.20 -12.88
CA THR A 69 -2.78 -8.59 -13.53
C THR A 69 -2.42 -7.99 -14.90
N CYS A 70 -1.26 -7.37 -15.03
CA CYS A 70 -0.79 -6.86 -16.32
C CYS A 70 -0.54 -7.98 -17.34
N GLU A 71 0.09 -9.07 -16.91
CA GLU A 71 0.32 -10.25 -17.78
C GLU A 71 -1.01 -10.84 -18.27
N GLU A 72 -1.96 -11.03 -17.38
CA GLU A 72 -3.28 -11.57 -17.73
C GLU A 72 -3.99 -10.71 -18.76
N VAL A 73 -3.98 -9.39 -18.59
CA VAL A 73 -4.59 -8.46 -19.56
C VAL A 73 -3.84 -8.45 -20.89
N ILE A 74 -2.48 -8.48 -20.89
CA ILE A 74 -1.68 -8.46 -22.12
C ILE A 74 -1.82 -9.75 -22.91
N GLU A 75 -1.90 -10.90 -22.21
CA GLU A 75 -2.05 -12.23 -22.82
C GLU A 75 -3.50 -12.56 -23.21
N GLY A 76 -4.45 -11.66 -22.94
CA GLY A 76 -5.88 -11.88 -23.20
C GLY A 76 -6.52 -12.91 -22.28
N LYS A 77 -5.89 -13.24 -21.14
CA LYS A 77 -6.45 -14.18 -20.15
C LYS A 77 -7.57 -13.56 -19.31
N ASP A 78 -7.72 -12.26 -19.36
CA ASP A 78 -8.90 -11.57 -18.83
C ASP A 78 -10.17 -11.87 -19.64
N ASP A 79 -10.04 -12.44 -20.84
CA ASP A 79 -11.18 -12.97 -21.62
C ASP A 79 -11.86 -14.18 -20.95
N ASP A 80 -11.14 -14.90 -20.09
CA ASP A 80 -11.70 -15.97 -19.27
C ASP A 80 -12.56 -15.46 -18.10
N TRP A 81 -12.48 -14.15 -17.80
CA TRP A 81 -13.30 -13.53 -16.77
C TRP A 81 -14.68 -13.14 -17.35
N PRO A 82 -15.74 -13.24 -16.54
CA PRO A 82 -17.03 -12.66 -16.93
C PRO A 82 -16.82 -11.19 -17.32
N LEU A 83 -17.44 -10.79 -18.44
CA LEU A 83 -17.24 -9.45 -19.01
C LEU A 83 -17.52 -8.35 -18.00
N GLU A 84 -18.52 -8.53 -17.16
CA GLU A 84 -18.96 -7.63 -16.11
C GLU A 84 -17.92 -7.49 -14.99
N LEU A 85 -17.07 -8.51 -14.78
CA LEU A 85 -16.07 -8.54 -13.72
C LEU A 85 -14.68 -8.13 -14.15
N ARG A 86 -14.39 -7.97 -15.44
CA ARG A 86 -13.06 -7.56 -15.92
C ARG A 86 -12.60 -6.25 -15.32
N PHE A 87 -13.42 -5.21 -15.43
CA PHE A 87 -13.11 -3.90 -14.84
C PHE A 87 -13.03 -3.91 -13.31
N PRO A 88 -14.00 -4.51 -12.58
CA PRO A 88 -13.92 -4.70 -11.15
C PRO A 88 -12.67 -5.42 -10.67
N TYR A 89 -12.24 -6.51 -11.32
CA TYR A 89 -11.03 -7.24 -10.94
C TYR A 89 -9.75 -6.40 -11.12
N ILE A 90 -9.63 -5.66 -12.23
CA ILE A 90 -8.54 -4.71 -12.41
C ILE A 90 -8.60 -3.59 -11.36
N GLY A 91 -9.80 -3.17 -10.97
CA GLY A 91 -10.02 -2.20 -9.90
C GLY A 91 -9.58 -2.70 -8.53
N LEU A 92 -9.77 -4.00 -8.24
CA LEU A 92 -9.30 -4.64 -7.01
C LEU A 92 -7.77 -4.65 -6.91
N ALA A 93 -7.06 -4.96 -7.99
CA ALA A 93 -5.59 -4.92 -8.00
C ALA A 93 -5.09 -3.51 -7.65
N LYS A 94 -5.66 -2.47 -8.27
CA LYS A 94 -5.35 -1.07 -7.94
C LYS A 94 -5.66 -0.76 -6.48
N THR A 95 -6.83 -1.17 -5.99
CA THR A 95 -7.27 -0.92 -4.61
C THR A 95 -6.34 -1.56 -3.60
N PHE A 96 -6.00 -2.85 -3.78
CA PHE A 96 -5.05 -3.55 -2.92
C PHE A 96 -3.72 -2.81 -2.80
N ILE A 97 -3.18 -2.35 -3.93
CA ILE A 97 -1.90 -1.64 -3.97
C ILE A 97 -2.01 -0.26 -3.30
N SER A 98 -3.10 0.47 -3.53
CA SER A 98 -3.30 1.80 -2.94
C SER A 98 -3.59 1.75 -1.44
N ASP A 99 -4.31 0.75 -0.96
CA ASP A 99 -4.54 0.54 0.48
C ASP A 99 -3.23 0.20 1.21
N ASN A 100 -2.36 -0.60 0.57
CA ASN A 100 -1.04 -0.89 1.10
C ASN A 100 -0.17 0.35 1.24
N VAL A 101 -0.14 1.27 0.28
CA VAL A 101 0.67 2.49 0.41
C VAL A 101 0.18 3.39 1.53
N LEU A 102 -1.13 3.52 1.70
CA LEU A 102 -1.71 4.29 2.79
C LEU A 102 -1.37 3.67 4.16
N HIS A 103 -1.50 2.36 4.28
CA HIS A 103 -1.11 1.61 5.48
C HIS A 103 0.38 1.81 5.80
N MET A 104 1.25 1.58 4.82
CA MET A 104 2.71 1.71 4.97
C MET A 104 3.11 3.11 5.39
N THR A 105 2.50 4.15 4.81
CA THR A 105 2.84 5.54 5.14
C THR A 105 2.43 5.89 6.57
N ARG A 106 1.24 5.46 7.01
CA ARG A 106 0.82 5.61 8.42
C ARG A 106 1.78 4.90 9.37
N HIS A 107 2.18 3.67 9.05
CA HIS A 107 3.11 2.90 9.86
C HIS A 107 4.50 3.55 9.90
N ALA A 108 5.01 4.01 8.77
CA ALA A 108 6.27 4.77 8.69
C ALA A 108 6.25 6.00 9.60
N MET A 109 5.16 6.79 9.54
CA MET A 109 5.01 7.97 10.39
C MET A 109 4.99 7.63 11.87
N ALA A 110 4.35 6.53 12.26
CA ALA A 110 4.35 6.05 13.64
C ALA A 110 5.76 5.66 14.12
N MET A 111 6.54 4.96 13.30
CA MET A 111 7.91 4.56 13.62
C MET A 111 8.88 5.74 13.64
N VAL A 112 8.75 6.67 12.70
CA VAL A 112 9.60 7.88 12.60
C VAL A 112 9.25 8.87 13.71
N GLY A 113 7.99 8.93 14.13
CA GLY A 113 7.49 9.80 15.18
C GLY A 113 7.10 11.20 14.69
N GLY A 114 6.82 12.13 15.61
CA GLY A 114 6.21 13.43 15.33
C GLY A 114 6.91 14.32 14.30
N SER A 115 8.20 14.14 14.08
CA SER A 115 8.93 14.88 13.04
C SER A 115 8.44 14.56 11.61
N SER A 116 7.87 13.38 11.41
CA SER A 116 7.31 12.96 10.11
C SER A 116 6.05 13.73 9.72
N PHE A 117 5.36 14.33 10.68
CA PHE A 117 4.10 15.05 10.50
C PHE A 117 4.29 16.56 10.22
N ARG A 118 5.52 17.05 10.18
CA ARG A 118 5.76 18.46 9.88
C ARG A 118 5.39 18.77 8.44
N LYS A 119 4.78 19.94 8.21
CA LYS A 119 4.51 20.43 6.86
C LYS A 119 5.79 20.45 6.03
N GLY A 120 5.75 19.83 4.86
CA GLY A 120 6.88 19.69 3.95
C GLY A 120 7.80 18.50 4.24
N ALA A 121 7.55 17.71 5.30
CA ALA A 121 8.23 16.43 5.48
C ALA A 121 7.81 15.43 4.40
N ILE A 122 8.76 14.56 4.00
CA ILE A 122 8.49 13.59 2.94
C ILE A 122 7.32 12.65 3.28
N PHE A 123 7.22 12.21 4.55
CA PHE A 123 6.13 11.33 4.98
C PHE A 123 4.77 12.03 5.02
N GLU A 124 4.70 13.31 5.41
CA GLU A 124 3.48 14.10 5.34
C GLU A 124 2.97 14.18 3.91
N ARG A 125 3.86 14.47 2.97
CA ARG A 125 3.50 14.52 1.56
C ARG A 125 3.04 13.15 1.04
N LEU A 126 3.80 12.09 1.31
CA LEU A 126 3.46 10.73 0.89
C LEU A 126 2.11 10.28 1.47
N TYR A 127 1.82 10.65 2.74
CA TYR A 127 0.52 10.35 3.36
C TYR A 127 -0.63 11.05 2.63
N ARG A 128 -0.52 12.34 2.39
CA ARG A 128 -1.54 13.11 1.68
C ARG A 128 -1.73 12.60 0.24
N ASP A 129 -0.65 12.32 -0.46
CA ASP A 129 -0.69 11.85 -1.84
C ASP A 129 -1.26 10.41 -1.91
N SER A 130 -0.96 9.54 -0.94
CA SER A 130 -1.55 8.19 -0.86
C SER A 130 -3.04 8.23 -0.56
N ALA A 131 -3.51 9.18 0.24
CA ALA A 131 -4.93 9.33 0.54
C ALA A 131 -5.77 9.70 -0.70
N ALA A 132 -5.17 10.28 -1.74
CA ALA A 132 -5.85 10.57 -2.99
C ALA A 132 -6.40 9.32 -3.70
N SER A 133 -5.90 8.12 -3.37
CA SER A 133 -6.37 6.85 -3.92
C SER A 133 -7.86 6.59 -3.68
N MET A 134 -8.40 7.11 -2.58
CA MET A 134 -9.81 6.95 -2.20
C MET A 134 -10.78 7.59 -3.19
N PHE A 135 -10.32 8.60 -3.94
CA PHE A 135 -11.16 9.38 -4.86
C PHE A 135 -11.03 8.95 -6.32
N GLN A 136 -10.08 8.06 -6.62
CA GLN A 136 -9.82 7.65 -8.00
C GLN A 136 -10.71 6.46 -8.42
N PRO A 137 -11.39 6.55 -9.60
CA PRO A 137 -12.17 5.44 -10.12
C PRO A 137 -11.25 4.30 -10.62
N LEU A 138 -11.63 3.08 -10.57
CA LEU A 138 -12.59 2.46 -9.69
C LEU A 138 -12.00 2.41 -8.28
N ASN A 139 -12.67 2.94 -7.30
CA ASN A 139 -12.24 2.76 -5.91
C ASN A 139 -12.69 1.39 -5.38
N GLY A 140 -12.22 1.03 -4.18
CA GLY A 140 -12.50 -0.29 -3.62
C GLY A 140 -13.98 -0.56 -3.38
N ASP A 141 -14.74 0.46 -3.01
CA ASP A 141 -16.18 0.32 -2.75
C ASP A 141 -16.92 0.03 -4.05
N GLN A 142 -16.63 0.78 -5.11
CA GLN A 142 -17.22 0.55 -6.43
C GLN A 142 -16.91 -0.86 -6.95
N SER A 143 -15.64 -1.29 -6.88
CA SER A 143 -15.25 -2.63 -7.34
C SER A 143 -15.97 -3.73 -6.56
N ARG A 144 -16.06 -3.61 -5.23
CA ARG A 144 -16.77 -4.58 -4.38
C ARG A 144 -18.27 -4.61 -4.65
N THR A 145 -18.90 -3.46 -4.87
CA THR A 145 -20.32 -3.36 -5.20
C THR A 145 -20.62 -4.11 -6.50
N TYR A 146 -19.88 -3.84 -7.57
CA TYR A 146 -20.06 -4.54 -8.84
C TYR A 146 -19.89 -6.05 -8.73
N ILE A 147 -18.88 -6.51 -8.00
CA ILE A 147 -18.67 -7.94 -7.79
C ILE A 147 -19.81 -8.55 -6.97
N GLY A 148 -20.24 -7.86 -5.91
CA GLY A 148 -21.35 -8.31 -5.08
C GLY A 148 -22.67 -8.40 -5.86
N GLU A 149 -22.98 -7.40 -6.66
CA GLU A 149 -24.15 -7.39 -7.54
C GLU A 149 -24.13 -8.56 -8.52
N TYR A 150 -22.98 -8.81 -9.16
CA TYR A 150 -22.84 -9.94 -10.08
C TYR A 150 -23.07 -11.28 -9.38
N LEU A 151 -22.46 -11.49 -8.22
CA LEU A 151 -22.56 -12.77 -7.48
C LEU A 151 -23.94 -13.01 -6.85
N LEU A 152 -24.75 -11.97 -6.66
CA LEU A 152 -26.11 -12.08 -6.13
C LEU A 152 -27.19 -12.15 -7.22
N GLN A 153 -26.81 -12.11 -8.49
CA GLN A 153 -27.77 -12.33 -9.59
C GLN A 153 -28.27 -13.78 -9.57
N PRO A 154 -29.57 -14.03 -9.87
CA PRO A 154 -30.08 -15.38 -10.05
C PRO A 154 -29.32 -16.13 -11.18
N GLU A 155 -29.04 -17.42 -10.98
CA GLU A 155 -28.29 -18.25 -11.96
C GLU A 155 -28.89 -18.25 -13.37
N GLU A 156 -30.19 -17.92 -13.53
CA GLU A 156 -30.90 -17.89 -14.80
C GLU A 156 -30.45 -16.77 -15.77
N LEU A 157 -29.60 -15.84 -15.33
CA LEU A 157 -29.07 -14.73 -16.15
C LEU A 157 -27.62 -14.91 -16.62
N ASN A 158 -27.01 -16.06 -16.29
CA ASN A 158 -25.58 -16.33 -16.59
C ASN A 158 -25.37 -17.34 -17.74
N ASP A 159 -26.42 -17.66 -18.55
CA ASP A 159 -26.35 -18.54 -19.73
C ASP A 159 -26.17 -17.76 -21.05
#